data_0e897ceb320c075d907fbc8aae8fab3a
#
_entry.id   0e897ceb320c075d907fbc8aae8fab3a
#
_cell.length_a   1.000
_cell.length_b   1.000
_cell.length_c   1.000
_cell.angle_alpha   90.00
_cell.angle_beta   90.00
_cell.angle_gamma   90.00
#
_symmetry.space_group_name_H-M   'P 1'
#
loop_
_entity.id
_entity.type
_entity.pdbx_description
1 polymer ?
#
loop_
_entity_poly.entity_id
_entity_poly.type
_entity_poly.pdbx_seq_one_letter_code
_entity_poly.pdbx_strand_id
1 'polypeptide(L)'
;MNEIERKRAANLWEPFVRKFPPVAKSCDFTASPEIGFGDIGGLEEAKDELLTYACAATDPDVYERWGTFPPSGLLLIGPNGSGKTLLAAALATRTETPFLAIRAPRLALQILHAGGKIGDLLQAWQETLAEIRRITVYFDELDFAHDPSLGAPRPDLPASQLGDFLLELIDVTIGVTETLMLGSTSRPDTLSPIYFEPGRFERIVSVNPIVPGDVIAAMAIHSMAAEKRAGRKLFESVDWTRVIEQNRESSIGNWVRLVHAVLRRKARCDAADDKPGVVTTEDLMSEVARFKKATGRLPVSSGRYL
;
A
#
# COMPACT_ATOMS: atom_id res chain seq x y z
N MET A 1 13.96 2.88 -16.33
CA MET A 1 15.06 1.96 -15.88
C MET A 1 15.18 0.80 -16.84
N ASN A 2 16.39 0.48 -17.31
CA ASN A 2 16.62 -0.61 -18.25
C ASN A 2 16.70 -1.98 -17.50
N GLU A 3 16.68 -3.10 -18.25
CA GLU A 3 16.71 -4.45 -17.66
C GLU A 3 17.99 -4.73 -16.85
N ILE A 4 19.10 -4.12 -17.23
CA ILE A 4 20.39 -4.24 -16.55
C ILE A 4 20.33 -3.61 -15.16
N GLU A 5 19.77 -2.42 -15.06
CA GLU A 5 19.59 -1.71 -13.77
C GLU A 5 18.65 -2.45 -12.84
N ARG A 6 17.57 -3.05 -13.36
CA ARG A 6 16.63 -3.88 -12.59
C ARG A 6 17.32 -5.11 -12.00
N LYS A 7 18.09 -5.82 -12.82
CA LYS A 7 18.90 -6.96 -12.39
C LYS A 7 19.96 -6.57 -11.36
N ARG A 8 20.61 -5.41 -11.58
CA ARG A 8 21.58 -4.87 -10.61
C ARG A 8 20.94 -4.61 -9.26
N ALA A 9 19.79 -3.93 -9.22
CA ALA A 9 19.10 -3.63 -7.97
C ALA A 9 18.72 -4.91 -7.21
N ALA A 10 18.21 -5.93 -7.90
CA ALA A 10 17.90 -7.23 -7.30
C ALA A 10 19.15 -7.94 -6.76
N ASN A 11 20.27 -7.90 -7.53
CA ASN A 11 21.54 -8.52 -7.12
C ASN A 11 22.18 -7.83 -5.91
N LEU A 12 21.94 -6.54 -5.70
CA LEU A 12 22.40 -5.80 -4.51
C LEU A 12 21.50 -6.09 -3.30
N TRP A 13 20.19 -6.20 -3.50
CA TRP A 13 19.22 -6.47 -2.44
C TRP A 13 19.33 -7.89 -1.86
N GLU A 14 19.57 -8.89 -2.69
CA GLU A 14 19.60 -10.30 -2.26
C GLU A 14 20.67 -10.62 -1.21
N PRO A 15 21.95 -10.20 -1.32
CA PRO A 15 22.95 -10.40 -0.28
C PRO A 15 22.61 -9.68 1.02
N PHE A 16 22.03 -8.47 0.94
CA PHE A 16 21.61 -7.71 2.10
C PHE A 16 20.55 -8.47 2.92
N VAL A 17 19.49 -8.98 2.30
CA VAL A 17 18.45 -9.72 3.04
C VAL A 17 18.93 -11.08 3.55
N ARG A 18 19.92 -11.70 2.90
CA ARG A 18 20.57 -12.90 3.44
C ARG A 18 21.35 -12.61 4.73
N LYS A 19 22.02 -11.44 4.80
CA LYS A 19 22.73 -10.98 6.00
C LYS A 19 21.77 -10.58 7.13
N PHE A 20 20.59 -10.03 6.76
CA PHE A 20 19.58 -9.53 7.71
C PHE A 20 18.22 -10.22 7.51
N PRO A 21 18.04 -11.48 7.96
CA PRO A 21 16.79 -12.23 7.78
C PRO A 21 15.51 -11.55 8.33
N PRO A 22 15.55 -10.73 9.40
CA PRO A 22 14.41 -9.94 9.84
C PRO A 22 13.85 -9.03 8.74
N VAL A 23 14.72 -8.41 7.95
CA VAL A 23 14.33 -7.55 6.81
C VAL A 23 13.67 -8.38 5.72
N ALA A 24 14.26 -9.53 5.35
CA ALA A 24 13.69 -10.43 4.35
C ALA A 24 12.24 -10.85 4.64
N LYS A 25 11.91 -11.03 5.93
CA LYS A 25 10.56 -11.42 6.37
C LYS A 25 9.56 -10.26 6.39
N SER A 26 10.04 -9.03 6.41
CA SER A 26 9.23 -7.83 6.68
C SER A 26 9.15 -6.88 5.50
N CYS A 27 9.98 -7.08 4.48
CA CYS A 27 10.07 -6.23 3.31
C CYS A 27 9.75 -7.03 2.05
N ASP A 28 9.02 -6.40 1.14
CA ASP A 28 8.75 -6.93 -0.19
C ASP A 28 9.47 -6.04 -1.22
N PHE A 29 10.49 -6.58 -1.87
CA PHE A 29 11.27 -5.87 -2.91
C PHE A 29 10.80 -6.29 -4.29
N THR A 30 10.46 -5.31 -5.12
CA THR A 30 10.05 -5.50 -6.51
C THR A 30 10.93 -4.66 -7.41
N ALA A 31 11.82 -5.30 -8.17
CA ALA A 31 12.77 -4.60 -9.05
C ALA A 31 12.08 -3.87 -10.22
N SER A 32 10.89 -4.32 -10.62
CA SER A 32 10.10 -3.72 -11.70
C SER A 32 8.62 -3.80 -11.34
N PRO A 33 8.07 -2.83 -10.61
CA PRO A 33 6.64 -2.77 -10.36
C PRO A 33 5.88 -2.54 -11.68
N GLU A 34 4.71 -3.18 -11.80
CA GLU A 34 3.89 -3.14 -13.03
C GLU A 34 2.59 -2.34 -12.84
N ILE A 35 2.21 -2.06 -11.59
CA ILE A 35 0.99 -1.32 -11.28
C ILE A 35 1.18 0.15 -11.64
N GLY A 36 0.36 0.66 -12.57
CA GLY A 36 0.33 2.07 -12.94
C GLY A 36 -0.85 2.82 -12.32
N PHE A 37 -0.85 4.16 -12.41
CA PHE A 37 -1.98 4.98 -11.94
C PHE A 37 -3.29 4.65 -12.68
N GLY A 38 -3.23 4.14 -13.92
CA GLY A 38 -4.39 3.69 -14.68
C GLY A 38 -5.03 2.41 -14.13
N ASP A 39 -4.31 1.64 -13.31
CA ASP A 39 -4.82 0.43 -12.66
C ASP A 39 -5.53 0.73 -11.32
N ILE A 40 -5.58 2.00 -10.94
CA ILE A 40 -6.20 2.48 -9.69
C ILE A 40 -7.43 3.31 -10.05
N GLY A 41 -8.61 2.86 -9.63
CA GLY A 41 -9.86 3.58 -9.88
C GLY A 41 -10.04 4.76 -8.94
N GLY A 42 -10.36 5.94 -9.50
CA GLY A 42 -10.57 7.17 -8.73
C GLY A 42 -9.30 7.69 -8.06
N LEU A 43 -9.46 8.38 -6.91
CA LEU A 43 -8.36 8.96 -6.13
C LEU A 43 -7.55 10.02 -6.89
N GLU A 44 -8.21 10.82 -7.72
CA GLU A 44 -7.53 11.73 -8.67
C GLU A 44 -6.67 12.79 -7.93
N GLU A 45 -7.15 13.32 -6.80
CA GLU A 45 -6.37 14.27 -5.99
C GLU A 45 -5.08 13.63 -5.43
N ALA A 46 -5.18 12.40 -4.92
CA ALA A 46 -4.01 11.69 -4.42
C ALA A 46 -3.02 11.34 -5.55
N LYS A 47 -3.53 10.97 -6.72
CA LYS A 47 -2.68 10.73 -7.89
C LYS A 47 -1.94 11.97 -8.35
N ASP A 48 -2.62 13.13 -8.37
CA ASP A 48 -2.02 14.41 -8.78
C ASP A 48 -0.88 14.82 -7.82
N GLU A 49 -1.09 14.68 -6.52
CA GLU A 49 -0.04 14.91 -5.52
C GLU A 49 1.17 13.98 -5.73
N LEU A 50 0.93 12.70 -5.99
CA LEU A 50 2.02 11.76 -6.27
C LEU A 50 2.72 12.05 -7.59
N LEU A 51 2.01 12.49 -8.61
CA LEU A 51 2.61 12.92 -9.89
C LEU A 51 3.48 14.16 -9.71
N THR A 52 3.07 15.10 -8.85
CA THR A 52 3.91 16.24 -8.50
C THR A 52 5.21 15.77 -7.85
N TYR A 53 5.13 14.84 -6.89
CA TYR A 53 6.33 14.26 -6.25
C TYR A 53 7.19 13.44 -7.22
N ALA A 54 6.59 12.78 -8.22
CA ALA A 54 7.30 12.03 -9.24
C ALA A 54 8.33 12.89 -10.00
N CYS A 55 8.10 14.20 -10.12
CA CYS A 55 9.02 15.12 -10.75
C CYS A 55 10.41 15.11 -10.08
N ALA A 56 10.50 14.86 -8.78
CA ALA A 56 11.79 14.73 -8.07
C ALA A 56 12.71 13.65 -8.68
N ALA A 57 12.12 12.60 -9.27
CA ALA A 57 12.88 11.52 -9.88
C ALA A 57 12.95 11.61 -11.42
N THR A 58 11.97 12.25 -12.07
CA THR A 58 11.89 12.31 -13.54
C THR A 58 12.51 13.56 -14.14
N ASP A 59 12.47 14.68 -13.42
CA ASP A 59 13.07 15.97 -13.79
C ASP A 59 13.47 16.73 -12.51
N PRO A 60 14.58 16.31 -11.84
CA PRO A 60 14.97 16.88 -10.54
C PRO A 60 15.22 18.40 -10.62
N ASP A 61 15.69 18.90 -11.76
CA ASP A 61 15.98 20.33 -11.94
C ASP A 61 14.72 21.20 -12.00
N VAL A 62 13.52 20.60 -12.12
CA VAL A 62 12.26 21.35 -12.20
C VAL A 62 12.01 22.15 -10.91
N TYR A 63 12.32 21.58 -9.76
CA TYR A 63 12.13 22.26 -8.48
C TYR A 63 13.06 23.48 -8.35
N GLU A 64 14.33 23.36 -8.76
CA GLU A 64 15.28 24.47 -8.76
C GLU A 64 14.85 25.60 -9.70
N ARG A 65 14.33 25.25 -10.88
CA ARG A 65 13.80 26.25 -11.84
C ARG A 65 12.63 27.04 -11.27
N TRP A 66 11.89 26.48 -10.31
CA TRP A 66 10.78 27.14 -9.60
C TRP A 66 11.20 27.69 -8.23
N GLY A 67 12.49 27.65 -7.86
CA GLY A 67 13.03 28.19 -6.59
C GLY A 67 12.56 27.43 -5.37
N THR A 68 12.30 26.13 -5.49
CA THR A 68 11.82 25.27 -4.40
C THR A 68 12.57 23.94 -4.37
N PHE A 69 12.20 23.05 -3.46
CA PHE A 69 12.80 21.73 -3.27
C PHE A 69 11.69 20.65 -3.24
N PRO A 70 12.00 19.41 -3.66
CA PRO A 70 11.08 18.30 -3.46
C PRO A 70 10.90 18.04 -1.96
N PRO A 71 9.71 17.64 -1.51
CA PRO A 71 9.53 17.21 -0.12
C PRO A 71 10.36 15.97 0.18
N SER A 72 10.92 15.88 1.39
CA SER A 72 11.75 14.75 1.82
C SER A 72 10.99 13.43 1.83
N GLY A 73 9.69 13.46 2.10
CA GLY A 73 8.82 12.30 2.06
C GLY A 73 7.35 12.66 2.03
N LEU A 74 6.53 11.71 1.57
CA LEU A 74 5.07 11.79 1.55
C LEU A 74 4.43 10.83 2.55
N LEU A 75 3.42 11.30 3.29
CA LEU A 75 2.59 10.45 4.14
C LEU A 75 1.21 10.26 3.52
N LEU A 76 0.87 9.02 3.19
CA LEU A 76 -0.44 8.64 2.68
C LEU A 76 -1.38 8.34 3.86
N ILE A 77 -2.42 9.14 4.02
CA ILE A 77 -3.41 8.99 5.10
C ILE A 77 -4.73 8.52 4.52
N GLY A 78 -5.31 7.47 5.10
CA GLY A 78 -6.64 7.00 4.69
C GLY A 78 -6.98 5.65 5.29
N PRO A 79 -8.25 5.23 5.21
CA PRO A 79 -8.70 3.98 5.81
C PRO A 79 -8.02 2.75 5.20
N ASN A 80 -8.10 1.63 5.90
CA ASN A 80 -7.58 0.37 5.39
C ASN A 80 -8.31 -0.06 4.11
N GLY A 81 -7.53 -0.46 3.09
CA GLY A 81 -8.08 -0.85 1.79
C GLY A 81 -8.51 0.33 0.91
N SER A 82 -8.05 1.56 1.17
CA SER A 82 -8.28 2.73 0.32
C SER A 82 -7.38 2.80 -0.91
N GLY A 83 -6.30 2.02 -0.97
CA GLY A 83 -5.39 1.99 -2.12
C GLY A 83 -4.00 2.60 -1.87
N LYS A 84 -3.62 2.94 -0.64
CA LYS A 84 -2.33 3.57 -0.29
C LYS A 84 -1.12 2.82 -0.86
N THR A 85 -1.05 1.52 -0.63
CA THR A 85 0.06 0.68 -1.13
C THR A 85 0.09 0.61 -2.66
N LEU A 86 -1.10 0.60 -3.31
CA LEU A 86 -1.19 0.63 -4.78
C LEU A 86 -0.68 1.96 -5.34
N LEU A 87 -1.03 3.08 -4.72
CA LEU A 87 -0.55 4.41 -5.10
C LEU A 87 0.98 4.51 -4.97
N ALA A 88 1.56 3.99 -3.88
CA ALA A 88 3.02 3.96 -3.71
C ALA A 88 3.71 3.10 -4.79
N ALA A 89 3.15 1.93 -5.12
CA ALA A 89 3.67 1.10 -6.20
C ALA A 89 3.51 1.76 -7.58
N ALA A 90 2.39 2.47 -7.82
CA ALA A 90 2.17 3.21 -9.06
C ALA A 90 3.16 4.39 -9.23
N LEU A 91 3.53 5.05 -8.13
CA LEU A 91 4.59 6.05 -8.15
C LEU A 91 5.92 5.43 -8.60
N ALA A 92 6.30 4.28 -8.04
CA ALA A 92 7.53 3.58 -8.41
C ALA A 92 7.51 3.15 -9.90
N THR A 93 6.36 2.68 -10.41
CA THR A 93 6.18 2.40 -11.83
C THR A 93 6.35 3.66 -12.68
N ARG A 94 5.74 4.77 -12.27
CA ARG A 94 5.79 6.05 -12.99
C ARG A 94 7.19 6.65 -13.04
N THR A 95 7.97 6.48 -11.97
CA THR A 95 9.35 6.98 -11.86
C THR A 95 10.39 5.97 -12.35
N GLU A 96 9.94 4.81 -12.80
CA GLU A 96 10.79 3.70 -13.23
C GLU A 96 11.84 3.29 -12.19
N THR A 97 11.45 3.25 -10.92
CA THR A 97 12.31 2.86 -9.80
C THR A 97 11.94 1.47 -9.29
N PRO A 98 12.87 0.71 -8.67
CA PRO A 98 12.53 -0.43 -7.82
C PRO A 98 11.61 0.02 -6.70
N PHE A 99 10.73 -0.85 -6.24
CA PHE A 99 9.80 -0.62 -5.15
C PHE A 99 10.13 -1.51 -3.95
N LEU A 100 10.36 -0.89 -2.81
CA LEU A 100 10.62 -1.56 -1.54
C LEU A 100 9.50 -1.23 -0.55
N ALA A 101 8.61 -2.18 -0.33
CA ALA A 101 7.55 -2.05 0.67
C ALA A 101 7.97 -2.68 2.00
N ILE A 102 7.92 -1.90 3.07
CA ILE A 102 8.30 -2.28 4.43
C ILE A 102 7.05 -2.35 5.29
N ARG A 103 6.74 -3.51 5.84
CA ARG A 103 5.71 -3.64 6.86
C ARG A 103 6.31 -3.24 8.21
N ALA A 104 6.14 -1.97 8.59
CA ALA A 104 6.75 -1.38 9.76
C ALA A 104 6.46 -2.18 11.06
N PRO A 105 5.22 -2.64 11.34
CA PRO A 105 4.94 -3.44 12.54
C PRO A 105 5.72 -4.75 12.56
N ARG A 106 5.82 -5.40 11.40
CA ARG A 106 6.49 -6.69 11.28
C ARG A 106 7.99 -6.57 11.40
N LEU A 107 8.57 -5.54 10.77
CA LEU A 107 10.01 -5.27 10.86
C LEU A 107 10.40 -4.99 12.32
N ALA A 108 9.68 -4.12 13.00
CA ALA A 108 9.90 -3.78 14.38
C ALA A 108 9.91 -5.03 15.30
N LEU A 109 8.90 -5.91 15.17
CA LEU A 109 8.85 -7.15 15.93
C LEU A 109 9.99 -8.12 15.60
N GLN A 110 10.38 -8.23 14.32
CA GLN A 110 11.46 -9.12 13.91
C GLN A 110 12.83 -8.65 14.45
N ILE A 111 13.08 -7.34 14.47
CA ILE A 111 14.31 -6.75 15.00
C ILE A 111 14.40 -6.99 16.51
N LEU A 112 13.32 -6.81 17.27
CA LEU A 112 13.28 -7.13 18.70
C LEU A 112 13.70 -8.58 19.01
N HIS A 113 13.17 -9.53 18.23
CA HIS A 113 13.47 -10.95 18.45
C HIS A 113 14.87 -11.34 18.01
N ALA A 114 15.49 -10.59 17.11
CA ALA A 114 16.80 -10.93 16.57
C ALA A 114 17.97 -10.60 17.50
N GLY A 115 17.75 -9.75 18.52
CA GLY A 115 18.80 -9.34 19.47
C GLY A 115 20.06 -8.74 18.80
N GLY A 116 19.86 -8.21 17.56
CA GLY A 116 20.94 -7.90 16.66
C GLY A 116 21.56 -6.53 16.86
N LYS A 117 22.67 -6.31 16.17
CA LYS A 117 23.37 -5.04 16.11
C LYS A 117 22.61 -4.10 15.18
N ILE A 118 21.76 -3.26 15.75
CA ILE A 118 20.92 -2.29 15.00
C ILE A 118 21.79 -1.36 14.16
N GLY A 119 22.92 -0.88 14.70
CA GLY A 119 23.83 0.00 13.96
C GLY A 119 24.40 -0.66 12.68
N ASP A 120 24.79 -1.94 12.73
CA ASP A 120 25.28 -2.67 11.56
C ASP A 120 24.19 -2.81 10.50
N LEU A 121 22.93 -2.96 10.91
CA LEU A 121 21.78 -3.00 9.99
C LEU A 121 21.55 -1.65 9.31
N LEU A 122 21.52 -0.56 10.06
CA LEU A 122 21.27 0.78 9.54
C LEU A 122 22.38 1.23 8.58
N GLN A 123 23.65 0.95 8.91
CA GLN A 123 24.77 1.23 8.01
C GLN A 123 24.66 0.42 6.72
N ALA A 124 24.45 -0.89 6.81
CA ALA A 124 24.33 -1.74 5.63
C ALA A 124 23.09 -1.39 4.79
N TRP A 125 22.00 -0.94 5.44
CA TRP A 125 20.80 -0.43 4.76
C TRP A 125 21.14 0.79 3.92
N GLN A 126 21.79 1.80 4.52
CA GLN A 126 22.21 3.01 3.85
C GLN A 126 23.13 2.72 2.65
N GLU A 127 24.14 1.89 2.86
CA GLU A 127 25.08 1.48 1.81
C GLU A 127 24.37 0.77 0.66
N THR A 128 23.47 -0.17 0.98
CA THR A 128 22.72 -0.92 -0.05
C THR A 128 21.80 -0.01 -0.85
N LEU A 129 21.06 0.89 -0.21
CA LEU A 129 20.21 1.85 -0.92
C LEU A 129 21.04 2.82 -1.78
N ALA A 130 22.17 3.31 -1.26
CA ALA A 130 23.07 4.18 -2.01
C ALA A 130 23.67 3.50 -3.25
N GLU A 131 23.96 2.20 -3.17
CA GLU A 131 24.43 1.42 -4.32
C GLU A 131 23.31 1.13 -5.36
N ILE A 132 22.06 0.89 -4.90
CA ILE A 132 20.89 0.75 -5.76
C ILE A 132 20.60 2.08 -6.46
N ARG A 133 20.84 3.20 -5.77
CA ARG A 133 20.55 4.58 -6.18
C ARG A 133 19.05 4.85 -6.22
N ARG A 134 18.48 5.07 -7.41
CA ARG A 134 17.06 5.43 -7.60
C ARG A 134 16.15 4.30 -7.11
N ILE A 135 15.43 4.54 -6.00
CA ILE A 135 14.51 3.58 -5.39
C ILE A 135 13.31 4.30 -4.75
N THR A 136 12.14 3.67 -4.80
CA THR A 136 10.97 4.09 -4.02
C THR A 136 10.83 3.19 -2.79
N VAL A 137 10.93 3.78 -1.60
CA VAL A 137 10.78 3.09 -0.32
C VAL A 137 9.45 3.48 0.33
N TYR A 138 8.68 2.49 0.73
CA TYR A 138 7.36 2.66 1.31
C TYR A 138 7.25 1.99 2.67
N PHE A 139 7.00 2.78 3.71
CA PHE A 139 6.76 2.32 5.08
C PHE A 139 5.26 2.20 5.33
N ASP A 140 4.76 0.98 5.43
CA ASP A 140 3.33 0.70 5.65
C ASP A 140 2.99 0.55 7.13
N GLU A 141 1.82 1.10 7.53
CA GLU A 141 1.26 0.99 8.88
C GLU A 141 2.15 1.60 9.98
N LEU A 142 2.56 2.87 9.80
CA LEU A 142 3.40 3.58 10.79
C LEU A 142 2.70 3.82 12.15
N ASP A 143 1.38 3.67 12.21
CA ASP A 143 0.55 3.85 13.41
C ASP A 143 0.52 2.64 14.36
N PHE A 144 1.28 1.59 14.09
CA PHE A 144 1.25 0.33 14.86
C PHE A 144 1.62 0.47 16.34
N ALA A 145 2.52 1.39 16.68
CA ALA A 145 3.02 1.58 18.03
C ALA A 145 1.94 2.12 19.01
N HIS A 146 0.87 2.68 18.48
CA HIS A 146 -0.22 3.30 19.23
C HIS A 146 -1.55 2.54 19.09
N ASP A 147 -1.50 1.25 18.78
CA ASP A 147 -2.72 0.45 18.68
C ASP A 147 -3.32 0.18 20.07
N PRO A 148 -4.43 0.86 20.46
CA PRO A 148 -5.09 0.62 21.76
C PRO A 148 -5.66 -0.79 21.88
N SER A 149 -5.79 -1.59 20.79
CA SER A 149 -6.24 -2.98 20.84
C SER A 149 -5.17 -3.96 21.28
N LEU A 150 -3.91 -3.55 21.25
CA LEU A 150 -2.85 -4.35 21.82
C LEU A 150 -2.92 -4.37 23.37
N GLY A 151 -3.94 -3.73 23.96
CA GLY A 151 -4.13 -3.62 25.40
C GLY A 151 -3.25 -2.53 26.01
N ALA A 152 -3.30 -2.40 27.33
CA ALA A 152 -2.35 -1.56 28.07
C ALA A 152 -0.91 -1.90 27.63
N PRO A 153 0.03 -0.90 27.61
CA PRO A 153 1.38 -1.11 27.16
C PRO A 153 1.89 -2.43 27.72
N ARG A 154 2.18 -3.39 26.85
CA ARG A 154 2.77 -4.64 27.32
C ARG A 154 4.13 -4.29 27.87
N PRO A 155 4.43 -4.57 29.14
CA PRO A 155 5.73 -4.26 29.71
C PRO A 155 6.89 -4.92 28.96
N ASP A 156 6.57 -5.95 28.15
CA ASP A 156 7.52 -6.73 27.37
C ASP A 156 7.77 -6.16 25.94
N LEU A 157 7.00 -5.15 25.50
CA LEU A 157 7.21 -4.48 24.22
C LEU A 157 7.69 -3.06 24.47
N PRO A 158 8.98 -2.77 24.27
CA PRO A 158 9.50 -1.41 24.37
C PRO A 158 9.04 -0.57 23.16
N ALA A 159 7.78 -0.14 23.19
CA ALA A 159 7.15 0.61 22.10
C ALA A 159 7.95 1.87 21.71
N SER A 160 8.57 2.54 22.69
CA SER A 160 9.44 3.68 22.44
C SER A 160 10.70 3.28 21.63
N GLN A 161 11.40 2.21 22.02
CA GLN A 161 12.61 1.77 21.32
C GLN A 161 12.32 1.31 19.88
N LEU A 162 11.13 0.75 19.65
CA LEU A 162 10.69 0.39 18.29
C LEU A 162 10.38 1.62 17.45
N GLY A 163 9.73 2.62 18.04
CA GLY A 163 9.50 3.90 17.42
C GLY A 163 10.82 4.60 17.06
N ASP A 164 11.76 4.65 17.99
CA ASP A 164 13.08 5.25 17.81
C ASP A 164 13.87 4.55 16.68
N PHE A 165 13.87 3.21 16.64
CA PHE A 165 14.49 2.46 15.55
C PHE A 165 13.86 2.76 14.17
N LEU A 166 12.53 2.85 14.10
CA LEU A 166 11.88 3.16 12.83
C LEU A 166 12.15 4.60 12.38
N LEU A 167 12.20 5.54 13.31
CA LEU A 167 12.58 6.92 13.00
C LEU A 167 14.00 6.98 12.46
N GLU A 168 14.95 6.29 13.10
CA GLU A 168 16.32 6.23 12.64
C GLU A 168 16.43 5.58 11.25
N LEU A 169 15.68 4.52 11.01
CA LEU A 169 15.62 3.88 9.68
C LEU A 169 15.04 4.82 8.61
N ILE A 170 14.01 5.61 8.95
CA ILE A 170 13.44 6.62 8.08
C ILE A 170 14.46 7.72 7.78
N ASP A 171 15.11 8.26 8.82
CA ASP A 171 16.10 9.32 8.68
C ASP A 171 17.30 8.88 7.82
N VAL A 172 17.79 7.66 8.03
CA VAL A 172 18.83 7.06 7.18
C VAL A 172 18.36 6.88 5.74
N THR A 173 17.10 6.47 5.52
CA THR A 173 16.52 6.28 4.18
C THR A 173 16.41 7.61 3.43
N ILE A 174 15.96 8.67 4.09
CA ILE A 174 15.87 10.02 3.53
C ILE A 174 17.25 10.58 3.18
N GLY A 175 18.25 10.27 4.00
CA GLY A 175 19.63 10.69 3.77
C GLY A 175 20.28 10.09 2.51
N VAL A 176 19.66 9.08 1.88
CA VAL A 176 20.16 8.51 0.63
C VAL A 176 19.61 9.31 -0.56
N THR A 177 20.50 9.88 -1.35
CA THR A 177 20.14 10.65 -2.55
C THR A 177 19.37 9.79 -3.56
N GLU A 178 18.44 10.42 -4.32
CA GLU A 178 17.60 9.78 -5.33
C GLU A 178 16.62 8.72 -4.77
N THR A 179 16.37 8.73 -3.45
CA THR A 179 15.33 7.90 -2.83
C THR A 179 14.02 8.66 -2.75
N LEU A 180 12.93 8.05 -3.26
CA LEU A 180 11.57 8.54 -3.03
C LEU A 180 11.02 7.82 -1.80
N MET A 181 10.70 8.57 -0.76
CA MET A 181 10.19 7.99 0.47
C MET A 181 8.71 8.26 0.67
N LEU A 182 7.96 7.21 0.96
CA LEU A 182 6.55 7.28 1.34
C LEU A 182 6.32 6.55 2.66
N GLY A 183 5.37 7.06 3.43
CA GLY A 183 4.80 6.37 4.59
C GLY A 183 3.29 6.20 4.45
N SER A 184 2.70 5.35 5.25
CA SER A 184 1.24 5.26 5.34
C SER A 184 0.75 5.10 6.77
N THR A 185 -0.46 5.60 6.99
CA THR A 185 -1.22 5.38 8.22
C THR A 185 -2.73 5.32 7.94
N SER A 186 -3.42 4.53 8.73
CA SER A 186 -4.89 4.56 8.79
C SER A 186 -5.42 5.38 9.97
N ARG A 187 -4.53 5.81 10.87
CA ARG A 187 -4.85 6.54 12.11
C ARG A 187 -3.84 7.66 12.35
N PRO A 188 -3.95 8.77 11.59
CA PRO A 188 -3.00 9.88 11.68
C PRO A 188 -2.95 10.54 13.06
N ASP A 189 -4.06 10.50 13.79
CA ASP A 189 -4.21 10.99 15.16
C ASP A 189 -3.36 10.26 16.19
N THR A 190 -2.89 9.05 15.87
CA THR A 190 -2.05 8.25 16.75
C THR A 190 -0.56 8.34 16.43
N LEU A 191 -0.19 8.98 15.32
CA LEU A 191 1.22 9.17 14.97
C LEU A 191 1.88 10.23 15.85
N SER A 192 3.13 9.95 16.24
CA SER A 192 3.95 10.94 16.94
C SER A 192 4.19 12.17 16.04
N PRO A 193 4.10 13.40 16.57
CA PRO A 193 4.43 14.62 15.83
C PRO A 193 5.81 14.60 15.18
N ILE A 194 6.74 13.85 15.71
CA ILE A 194 8.12 13.72 15.22
C ILE A 194 8.21 13.25 13.76
N TYR A 195 7.19 12.49 13.28
CA TYR A 195 7.12 12.08 11.87
C TYR A 195 6.87 13.24 10.90
N PHE A 196 6.32 14.36 11.41
CA PHE A 196 5.98 15.55 10.63
C PHE A 196 7.02 16.67 10.74
N GLU A 197 8.13 16.43 11.43
CA GLU A 197 9.21 17.39 11.51
C GLU A 197 9.84 17.62 10.12
N PRO A 198 10.36 18.84 9.87
CA PRO A 198 11.08 19.15 8.64
C PRO A 198 12.16 18.11 8.33
N GLY A 199 12.25 17.71 7.09
CA GLY A 199 13.17 16.66 6.63
C GLY A 199 12.62 15.25 6.70
N ARG A 200 11.36 15.03 7.14
CA ARG A 200 10.70 13.71 7.15
C ARG A 200 9.48 13.69 6.23
N PHE A 201 8.27 13.46 6.76
CA PHE A 201 7.04 13.47 5.95
C PHE A 201 6.49 14.90 5.85
N GLU A 202 7.07 15.68 4.95
CA GLU A 202 6.72 17.10 4.78
C GLU A 202 5.38 17.30 4.05
N ARG A 203 4.94 16.32 3.28
CA ARG A 203 3.67 16.40 2.55
C ARG A 203 2.75 15.27 2.96
N ILE A 204 1.52 15.64 3.30
CA ILE A 204 0.44 14.72 3.65
C ILE A 204 -0.51 14.60 2.47
N VAL A 205 -0.79 13.37 2.06
CA VAL A 205 -1.70 13.05 0.95
C VAL A 205 -2.89 12.24 1.47
N SER A 206 -4.08 12.79 1.32
CA SER A 206 -5.32 12.13 1.70
C SER A 206 -5.73 11.08 0.67
N VAL A 207 -5.90 9.82 1.11
CA VAL A 207 -6.30 8.69 0.27
C VAL A 207 -7.68 8.22 0.72
N ASN A 208 -8.68 9.09 0.52
CA ASN A 208 -10.07 8.87 0.91
C ASN A 208 -10.94 8.74 -0.35
N PRO A 209 -11.35 7.52 -0.73
CA PRO A 209 -12.19 7.32 -1.91
C PRO A 209 -13.53 8.03 -1.81
N ILE A 210 -13.93 8.70 -2.88
CA ILE A 210 -15.24 9.34 -3.01
C ILE A 210 -16.27 8.30 -3.45
N VAL A 211 -17.25 8.04 -2.56
CA VAL A 211 -18.31 7.04 -2.81
C VAL A 211 -19.52 7.73 -3.43
N PRO A 212 -20.12 7.22 -4.51
CA PRO A 212 -19.83 5.93 -5.17
C PRO A 212 -18.78 6.00 -6.29
N GLY A 213 -18.35 7.19 -6.73
CA GLY A 213 -17.58 7.40 -7.95
C GLY A 213 -16.29 6.57 -8.03
N ASP A 214 -15.41 6.69 -7.04
CA ASP A 214 -14.12 6.00 -7.02
C ASP A 214 -14.29 4.48 -6.88
N VAL A 215 -15.31 4.05 -6.15
CA VAL A 215 -15.63 2.62 -6.04
C VAL A 215 -16.08 2.06 -7.40
N ILE A 216 -16.93 2.79 -8.14
CA ILE A 216 -17.36 2.40 -9.50
C ILE A 216 -16.15 2.30 -10.43
N ALA A 217 -15.27 3.30 -10.42
CA ALA A 217 -14.06 3.30 -11.23
C ALA A 217 -13.16 2.09 -10.90
N ALA A 218 -12.97 1.78 -9.62
CA ALA A 218 -12.21 0.61 -9.20
C ALA A 218 -12.89 -0.70 -9.65
N MET A 219 -14.20 -0.82 -9.49
CA MET A 219 -14.93 -2.02 -9.92
C MET A 219 -14.87 -2.23 -11.44
N ALA A 220 -14.91 -1.17 -12.23
CA ALA A 220 -14.75 -1.25 -13.69
C ALA A 220 -13.37 -1.85 -14.04
N ILE A 221 -12.30 -1.39 -13.43
CA ILE A 221 -10.92 -1.91 -13.64
C ILE A 221 -10.86 -3.40 -13.28
N HIS A 222 -11.34 -3.77 -12.10
CA HIS A 222 -11.29 -5.17 -11.64
C HIS A 222 -12.17 -6.10 -12.46
N SER A 223 -13.33 -5.63 -12.93
CA SER A 223 -14.22 -6.39 -13.83
C SER A 223 -13.55 -6.62 -15.18
N MET A 224 -12.99 -5.57 -15.80
CA MET A 224 -12.26 -5.70 -17.06
C MET A 224 -11.03 -6.62 -16.94
N ALA A 225 -10.28 -6.53 -15.85
CA ALA A 225 -9.14 -7.40 -15.59
C ALA A 225 -9.57 -8.87 -15.43
N ALA A 226 -10.73 -9.14 -14.83
CA ALA A 226 -11.29 -10.49 -14.71
C ALA A 226 -11.73 -11.03 -16.08
N GLU A 227 -12.40 -10.23 -16.90
CA GLU A 227 -12.82 -10.59 -18.26
C GLU A 227 -11.63 -10.85 -19.18
N LYS A 228 -10.59 -10.00 -19.10
CA LYS A 228 -9.35 -10.20 -19.85
C LYS A 228 -8.68 -11.54 -19.50
N ARG A 229 -8.61 -11.89 -18.21
CA ARG A 229 -8.05 -13.18 -17.77
C ARG A 229 -8.89 -14.38 -18.22
N ALA A 230 -10.22 -14.23 -18.22
CA ALA A 230 -11.13 -15.30 -18.62
C ALA A 230 -11.26 -15.44 -20.16
N GLY A 231 -10.81 -14.44 -20.94
CA GLY A 231 -10.95 -14.40 -22.39
C GLY A 231 -12.42 -14.32 -22.84
N ARG A 232 -13.35 -13.95 -21.96
CA ARG A 232 -14.78 -13.85 -22.25
C ARG A 232 -15.45 -12.80 -21.35
N LYS A 233 -16.64 -12.34 -21.77
CA LYS A 233 -17.49 -11.46 -20.95
C LYS A 233 -17.99 -12.23 -19.72
N LEU A 234 -17.82 -11.61 -18.55
CA LEU A 234 -18.24 -12.17 -17.26
C LEU A 234 -19.34 -11.37 -16.58
N PHE A 235 -19.52 -10.11 -16.95
CA PHE A 235 -20.49 -9.20 -16.34
C PHE A 235 -21.49 -8.71 -17.38
N GLU A 236 -22.75 -8.58 -16.99
CA GLU A 236 -23.72 -7.79 -17.74
C GLU A 236 -23.54 -6.29 -17.48
N SER A 237 -24.50 -5.46 -17.90
CA SER A 237 -24.57 -4.06 -17.48
C SER A 237 -24.98 -3.98 -16.01
N VAL A 238 -23.98 -3.95 -15.10
CA VAL A 238 -24.21 -3.89 -13.65
C VAL A 238 -24.57 -2.46 -13.22
N ASP A 239 -25.64 -2.31 -12.46
CA ASP A 239 -25.95 -1.07 -11.74
C ASP A 239 -25.11 -0.97 -10.47
N TRP A 240 -23.86 -0.53 -10.63
CA TRP A 240 -22.91 -0.37 -9.52
C TRP A 240 -23.39 0.62 -8.48
N THR A 241 -24.10 1.68 -8.86
CA THR A 241 -24.62 2.66 -7.92
C THR A 241 -25.58 2.00 -6.93
N ARG A 242 -26.55 1.24 -7.44
CA ARG A 242 -27.51 0.50 -6.63
C ARG A 242 -26.83 -0.54 -5.72
N VAL A 243 -25.80 -1.22 -6.21
CA VAL A 243 -25.04 -2.21 -5.44
C VAL A 243 -24.27 -1.53 -4.30
N ILE A 244 -23.55 -0.44 -4.61
CA ILE A 244 -22.69 0.27 -3.64
C ILE A 244 -23.52 0.93 -2.53
N GLU A 245 -24.69 1.44 -2.86
CA GLU A 245 -25.59 2.04 -1.86
C GLU A 245 -26.05 1.05 -0.79
N GLN A 246 -26.02 -0.25 -1.07
CA GLN A 246 -26.30 -1.26 -0.05
C GLN A 246 -25.24 -1.28 1.07
N ASN A 247 -24.00 -0.80 0.84
CA ASN A 247 -22.94 -0.85 1.84
C ASN A 247 -21.88 0.25 1.60
N ARG A 248 -22.30 1.51 1.64
CA ARG A 248 -21.46 2.69 1.32
C ARG A 248 -20.20 2.83 2.16
N GLU A 249 -20.22 2.29 3.38
CA GLU A 249 -19.09 2.36 4.31
C GLU A 249 -18.01 1.31 4.01
N SER A 250 -18.25 0.42 3.06
CA SER A 250 -17.30 -0.63 2.72
C SER A 250 -16.10 -0.09 1.97
N SER A 251 -14.88 -0.52 2.36
CA SER A 251 -13.66 -0.12 1.66
C SER A 251 -13.62 -0.66 0.23
N ILE A 252 -12.84 -0.01 -0.66
CA ILE A 252 -12.62 -0.51 -2.05
C ILE A 252 -12.10 -1.95 -2.01
N GLY A 253 -11.17 -2.26 -1.11
CA GLY A 253 -10.65 -3.62 -0.95
C GLY A 253 -11.73 -4.66 -0.64
N ASN A 254 -12.76 -4.29 0.14
CA ASN A 254 -13.89 -5.18 0.40
C ASN A 254 -14.79 -5.34 -0.83
N TRP A 255 -15.00 -4.28 -1.60
CA TRP A 255 -15.73 -4.36 -2.86
C TRP A 255 -15.06 -5.31 -3.85
N VAL A 256 -13.73 -5.22 -3.99
CA VAL A 256 -12.94 -6.15 -4.80
C VAL A 256 -13.13 -7.60 -4.32
N ARG A 257 -13.09 -7.84 -3.01
CA ARG A 257 -13.34 -9.18 -2.43
C ARG A 257 -14.74 -9.70 -2.75
N LEU A 258 -15.77 -8.84 -2.70
CA LEU A 258 -17.14 -9.18 -3.04
C LEU A 258 -17.27 -9.58 -4.51
N VAL A 259 -16.67 -8.82 -5.44
CA VAL A 259 -16.65 -9.19 -6.87
C VAL A 259 -15.99 -10.56 -7.07
N HIS A 260 -14.85 -10.80 -6.47
CA HIS A 260 -14.20 -12.10 -6.56
C HIS A 260 -14.99 -13.23 -5.87
N ALA A 261 -15.77 -12.94 -4.82
CA ALA A 261 -16.64 -13.93 -4.19
C ALA A 261 -17.76 -14.38 -5.12
N VAL A 262 -18.39 -13.43 -5.85
CA VAL A 262 -19.39 -13.75 -6.87
C VAL A 262 -18.77 -14.59 -7.99
N LEU A 263 -17.61 -14.19 -8.51
CA LEU A 263 -16.92 -14.94 -9.57
C LEU A 263 -16.57 -16.36 -9.14
N ARG A 264 -16.05 -16.55 -7.92
CA ARG A 264 -15.78 -17.89 -7.36
C ARG A 264 -17.03 -18.73 -7.23
N ARG A 265 -18.16 -18.12 -6.92
CA ARG A 265 -19.45 -18.83 -6.85
C ARG A 265 -19.91 -19.28 -8.23
N LYS A 266 -19.83 -18.39 -9.25
CA LYS A 266 -20.15 -18.76 -10.64
C LYS A 266 -19.22 -19.89 -11.11
N ALA A 267 -17.94 -19.83 -10.82
CA ALA A 267 -16.99 -20.90 -11.15
C ALA A 267 -17.34 -22.25 -10.50
N ARG A 268 -17.83 -22.23 -9.24
CA ARG A 268 -18.30 -23.45 -8.57
C ARG A 268 -19.54 -24.05 -9.24
N CYS A 269 -20.50 -23.21 -9.66
CA CYS A 269 -21.69 -23.69 -10.41
C CYS A 269 -21.29 -24.27 -11.77
N ASP A 270 -20.38 -23.61 -12.48
CA ASP A 270 -19.85 -24.07 -13.76
C ASP A 270 -19.16 -25.46 -13.62
N ALA A 271 -18.37 -25.63 -12.56
CA ALA A 271 -17.74 -26.92 -12.25
C ALA A 271 -18.73 -28.05 -11.88
N ALA A 272 -19.96 -27.69 -11.54
CA ALA A 272 -21.07 -28.63 -11.25
C ALA A 272 -22.01 -28.82 -12.46
N ASP A 273 -21.59 -28.43 -13.68
CA ASP A 273 -22.39 -28.43 -14.91
C ASP A 273 -23.70 -27.60 -14.88
N ASP A 274 -23.79 -26.66 -13.95
CA ASP A 274 -24.99 -25.83 -13.72
C ASP A 274 -25.04 -24.57 -14.63
N LYS A 275 -24.16 -24.46 -15.62
CA LYS A 275 -24.03 -23.39 -16.61
C LYS A 275 -24.46 -22.00 -16.12
N PRO A 276 -23.73 -21.43 -15.16
CA PRO A 276 -24.08 -20.12 -14.61
C PRO A 276 -23.98 -19.05 -15.70
N GLY A 277 -24.98 -18.16 -15.75
CA GLY A 277 -24.91 -16.97 -16.60
C GLY A 277 -23.80 -16.00 -16.15
N VAL A 278 -23.67 -14.87 -16.85
CA VAL A 278 -22.79 -13.76 -16.44
C VAL A 278 -23.20 -13.21 -15.07
N VAL A 279 -22.32 -12.44 -14.47
CA VAL A 279 -22.60 -11.77 -13.18
C VAL A 279 -23.61 -10.65 -13.40
N THR A 280 -24.67 -10.67 -12.62
CA THR A 280 -25.78 -9.71 -12.66
C THR A 280 -25.69 -8.75 -11.46
N THR A 281 -26.48 -7.67 -11.51
CA THR A 281 -26.67 -6.76 -10.36
C THR A 281 -27.20 -7.51 -9.14
N GLU A 282 -28.13 -8.44 -9.32
CA GLU A 282 -28.76 -9.26 -8.28
C GLU A 282 -27.77 -10.24 -7.63
N ASP A 283 -26.85 -10.81 -8.41
CA ASP A 283 -25.75 -11.64 -7.86
C ASP A 283 -24.91 -10.85 -6.87
N LEU A 284 -24.52 -9.63 -7.25
CA LEU A 284 -23.72 -8.74 -6.39
C LEU A 284 -24.51 -8.29 -5.15
N MET A 285 -25.76 -7.90 -5.30
CA MET A 285 -26.62 -7.52 -4.16
C MET A 285 -26.80 -8.69 -3.18
N SER A 286 -26.98 -9.89 -3.69
CA SER A 286 -27.08 -11.11 -2.88
C SER A 286 -25.79 -11.37 -2.09
N GLU A 287 -24.63 -11.12 -2.70
CA GLU A 287 -23.33 -11.27 -2.02
C GLU A 287 -23.10 -10.18 -0.98
N VAL A 288 -23.48 -8.94 -1.24
CA VAL A 288 -23.46 -7.84 -0.24
C VAL A 288 -24.32 -8.22 0.98
N ALA A 289 -25.52 -8.75 0.75
CA ALA A 289 -26.38 -9.18 1.86
C ALA A 289 -25.74 -10.30 2.70
N ARG A 290 -25.07 -11.27 2.06
CA ARG A 290 -24.33 -12.34 2.75
C ARG A 290 -23.14 -11.80 3.53
N PHE A 291 -22.40 -10.89 2.93
CA PHE A 291 -21.26 -10.24 3.60
C PHE A 291 -21.72 -9.50 4.85
N LYS A 292 -22.76 -8.69 4.77
CA LYS A 292 -23.35 -8.00 5.92
C LYS A 292 -23.81 -8.97 7.03
N LYS A 293 -24.47 -10.07 6.67
CA LYS A 293 -24.89 -11.10 7.62
C LYS A 293 -23.71 -11.78 8.31
N ALA A 294 -22.61 -11.98 7.59
CA ALA A 294 -21.39 -12.56 8.14
C ALA A 294 -20.67 -11.59 9.07
N THR A 295 -20.50 -10.34 8.66
CA THR A 295 -19.82 -9.29 9.44
C THR A 295 -20.62 -8.83 10.64
N GLY A 296 -21.95 -8.74 10.56
CA GLY A 296 -22.82 -8.39 11.68
C GLY A 296 -22.85 -9.44 12.82
N ARG A 297 -22.23 -10.61 12.60
CA ARG A 297 -22.01 -11.63 13.64
C ARG A 297 -20.66 -11.54 14.33
N LEU A 298 -19.75 -10.73 13.78
CA LEU A 298 -18.47 -10.49 14.42
C LEU A 298 -18.69 -9.52 15.58
N PRO A 299 -18.05 -9.73 16.75
CA PRO A 299 -18.08 -8.74 17.80
C PRO A 299 -17.57 -7.42 17.20
N VAL A 300 -18.27 -6.33 17.50
CA VAL A 300 -17.90 -4.98 17.08
C VAL A 300 -16.58 -4.63 17.78
N SER A 301 -15.51 -5.18 17.30
CA SER A 301 -14.19 -4.64 17.54
C SER A 301 -14.06 -3.47 16.58
N SER A 302 -14.15 -2.27 17.12
CA SER A 302 -13.86 -1.01 16.47
C SER A 302 -12.90 -1.14 15.25
N GLY A 303 -13.45 -1.22 14.05
CA GLY A 303 -12.78 -0.93 12.76
C GLY A 303 -11.57 -1.75 12.33
N ARG A 304 -11.27 -2.93 12.90
CA ARG A 304 -9.94 -3.54 12.83
C ARG A 304 -9.75 -4.76 11.95
N TYR A 305 -10.81 -5.34 11.41
CA TYR A 305 -10.71 -6.60 10.65
C TYR A 305 -11.53 -6.62 9.35
N LEU A 306 -11.77 -5.46 8.74
CA LEU A 306 -12.42 -5.46 7.43
C LEU A 306 -11.61 -4.74 6.39
#